data_922007f889cc28a7adba602ca6ffe88b
#
_entry.id   922007f889cc28a7adba602ca6ffe88b
#
_cell.length_a   1.000
_cell.length_b   1.000
_cell.length_c   1.000
_cell.angle_alpha   90.00
_cell.angle_beta   90.00
_cell.angle_gamma   90.00
#
_symmetry.space_group_name_H-M   'P 1'
#
loop_
_entity.id
_entity.type
_entity.pdbx_description
1 polymer ?
#
loop_
_entity_poly.entity_id
_entity_poly.type
_entity_poly.pdbx_seq_one_letter_code
_entity_poly.pdbx_strand_id
1 'polypeptide(L)'
;MKTKIVLAALSVIILLGACKKIDELLTFTVNDQTEIVIESSAPFSLPVEIPTPDITTNSDEEFSNNGTRSDLVKEVYLSNLVLSIKSPEDKTFSFLKSIHIYIRTNDSDEVELAYKDNVNSDAKFINLDLTHERLDKYIKADSYKLRTEVTTRETLTQDVTIVVDMSFKVTADPL
;
A
#
# COMPACT_ATOMS: atom_id res chain seq x y z
N MET A 1 38.91 -1.68 40.52
CA MET A 1 37.72 -2.51 40.17
C MET A 1 36.55 -1.70 39.66
N LYS A 2 36.18 -0.53 40.22
CA LYS A 2 35.03 0.30 39.79
C LYS A 2 35.12 0.79 38.33
N THR A 3 36.32 1.16 37.85
CA THR A 3 36.56 1.66 36.46
C THR A 3 36.35 0.59 35.40
N LYS A 4 36.64 -0.68 35.68
CA LYS A 4 36.42 -1.80 34.74
C LYS A 4 34.94 -2.16 34.60
N ILE A 5 34.13 -1.98 35.67
CA ILE A 5 32.68 -2.22 35.67
C ILE A 5 31.98 -1.14 34.86
N VAL A 6 32.42 0.13 34.97
CA VAL A 6 31.83 1.26 34.22
C VAL A 6 32.11 1.13 32.73
N LEU A 7 33.29 0.70 32.31
CA LEU A 7 33.64 0.44 30.91
C LEU A 7 32.85 -0.73 30.33
N ALA A 8 32.59 -1.79 31.11
CA ALA A 8 31.75 -2.92 30.67
C ALA A 8 30.26 -2.52 30.52
N ALA A 9 29.74 -1.70 31.43
CA ALA A 9 28.37 -1.21 31.35
C ALA A 9 28.16 -0.25 30.17
N LEU A 10 29.13 0.60 29.87
CA LEU A 10 29.07 1.51 28.72
C LEU A 10 29.09 0.74 27.37
N SER A 11 29.87 -0.33 27.28
CA SER A 11 29.98 -1.20 26.10
C SER A 11 28.64 -1.94 25.81
N VAL A 12 27.92 -2.38 26.84
CA VAL A 12 26.61 -3.06 26.71
C VAL A 12 25.53 -2.09 26.21
N ILE A 13 25.56 -0.83 26.64
CA ILE A 13 24.59 0.19 26.20
C ILE A 13 24.76 0.52 24.71
N ILE A 14 26.00 0.53 24.21
CA ILE A 14 26.32 0.78 22.79
C ILE A 14 25.80 -0.37 21.92
N LEU A 15 25.89 -1.62 22.38
CA LEU A 15 25.41 -2.80 21.64
C LEU A 15 23.89 -2.86 21.53
N LEU A 16 23.14 -2.41 22.55
CA LEU A 16 21.68 -2.37 22.52
C LEU A 16 21.11 -1.26 21.60
N GLY A 17 21.88 -0.17 21.40
CA GLY A 17 21.51 0.90 20.45
C GLY A 17 21.79 0.55 18.99
N ALA A 18 22.75 -0.34 18.71
CA ALA A 18 23.14 -0.71 17.36
C ALA A 18 22.07 -1.54 16.64
N CYS A 19 21.34 -2.45 17.33
CA CYS A 19 20.30 -3.27 16.70
C CYS A 19 19.15 -2.45 16.12
N LYS A 20 18.69 -1.40 16.81
CA LYS A 20 17.62 -0.52 16.28
C LYS A 20 18.07 0.28 15.05
N LYS A 21 19.34 0.65 15.00
CA LYS A 21 19.89 1.43 13.88
C LYS A 21 20.10 0.59 12.60
N ILE A 22 20.37 -0.69 12.76
CA ILE A 22 20.50 -1.62 11.63
C ILE A 22 19.13 -1.86 10.99
N ASP A 23 18.07 -2.07 11.76
CA ASP A 23 16.71 -2.23 11.24
C ASP A 23 16.22 -0.99 10.47
N GLU A 24 16.59 0.22 10.90
CA GLU A 24 16.28 1.47 10.17
C GLU A 24 17.06 1.58 8.85
N LEU A 25 18.30 1.10 8.77
CA LEU A 25 19.15 1.19 7.58
C LEU A 25 18.70 0.27 6.44
N LEU A 26 17.93 -0.78 6.73
CA LEU A 26 17.41 -1.73 5.75
C LEU A 26 15.93 -1.50 5.42
N THR A 27 15.37 -0.36 5.78
CA THR A 27 14.02 0.03 5.44
C THR A 27 14.02 0.84 4.14
N PHE A 28 13.23 0.41 3.17
CA PHE A 28 13.06 1.09 1.89
C PHE A 28 11.60 1.05 1.43
N THR A 29 11.30 1.73 0.33
CA THR A 29 9.94 1.81 -0.22
C THR A 29 9.90 1.16 -1.60
N VAL A 30 8.89 0.31 -1.81
CA VAL A 30 8.49 -0.21 -3.13
C VAL A 30 7.22 0.52 -3.54
N ASN A 31 7.16 1.00 -4.79
CA ASN A 31 6.01 1.72 -5.32
C ASN A 31 5.36 0.93 -6.46
N ASP A 32 4.04 0.78 -6.39
CA ASP A 32 3.23 0.20 -7.45
C ASP A 32 2.13 1.17 -7.87
N GLN A 33 1.73 1.09 -9.13
CA GLN A 33 0.66 1.89 -9.69
C GLN A 33 -0.25 1.04 -10.57
N THR A 34 -1.56 1.29 -10.49
CA THR A 34 -2.55 0.69 -11.40
C THR A 34 -3.66 1.68 -11.71
N GLU A 35 -4.56 1.30 -12.62
CA GLU A 35 -5.73 2.09 -12.96
C GLU A 35 -7.00 1.27 -12.72
N ILE A 36 -8.04 1.94 -12.25
CA ILE A 36 -9.39 1.41 -12.15
C ILE A 36 -10.35 2.30 -12.95
N VAL A 37 -11.37 1.68 -13.53
CA VAL A 37 -12.40 2.41 -14.28
C VAL A 37 -13.76 2.17 -13.63
N ILE A 38 -14.41 3.24 -13.16
CA ILE A 38 -15.78 3.20 -12.69
C ILE A 38 -16.66 3.54 -13.89
N GLU A 39 -17.38 2.52 -14.38
CA GLU A 39 -18.24 2.70 -15.55
C GLU A 39 -19.45 3.58 -15.23
N SER A 40 -19.91 4.34 -16.21
CA SER A 40 -21.13 5.15 -16.11
C SER A 40 -22.38 4.33 -15.92
N SER A 41 -22.34 3.04 -16.26
CA SER A 41 -23.39 2.05 -16.00
C SER A 41 -23.48 1.59 -14.54
N ALA A 42 -22.50 1.94 -13.69
CA ALA A 42 -22.47 1.53 -12.29
C ALA A 42 -23.72 1.99 -11.55
N PRO A 43 -24.40 1.10 -10.79
CA PRO A 43 -25.61 1.45 -10.09
C PRO A 43 -25.34 2.49 -9.00
N PHE A 44 -26.21 3.48 -8.94
CA PHE A 44 -26.18 4.55 -7.94
C PHE A 44 -26.49 4.00 -6.53
N SER A 45 -25.73 4.47 -5.53
CA SER A 45 -25.90 4.17 -4.10
C SER A 45 -25.80 2.70 -3.69
N LEU A 46 -25.35 1.81 -4.57
CA LEU A 46 -25.08 0.42 -4.25
C LEU A 46 -23.59 0.13 -4.37
N PRO A 47 -23.01 -0.75 -3.53
CA PRO A 47 -21.66 -1.21 -3.70
C PRO A 47 -21.48 -1.94 -5.04
N VAL A 48 -20.43 -1.60 -5.77
CA VAL A 48 -20.05 -2.21 -7.04
C VAL A 48 -18.60 -2.64 -6.98
N GLU A 49 -18.32 -3.88 -7.38
CA GLU A 49 -16.97 -4.37 -7.55
C GLU A 49 -16.39 -3.94 -8.90
N ILE A 50 -15.22 -3.34 -8.86
CA ILE A 50 -14.47 -2.92 -10.04
C ILE A 50 -13.36 -3.94 -10.31
N PRO A 51 -13.35 -4.60 -11.48
CA PRO A 51 -12.25 -5.46 -11.88
C PRO A 51 -10.95 -4.66 -12.00
N THR A 52 -9.87 -5.19 -11.43
CA THR A 52 -8.54 -4.61 -11.57
C THR A 52 -7.63 -5.63 -12.26
N PRO A 53 -6.80 -5.21 -13.22
CA PRO A 53 -5.81 -6.10 -13.83
C PRO A 53 -4.86 -6.69 -12.78
N ASP A 54 -4.27 -7.84 -13.09
CA ASP A 54 -3.20 -8.40 -12.26
C ASP A 54 -2.02 -7.43 -12.24
N ILE A 55 -1.47 -7.16 -11.06
CA ILE A 55 -0.31 -6.31 -10.89
C ILE A 55 0.91 -7.22 -10.79
N THR A 56 1.80 -7.15 -11.78
CA THR A 56 3.11 -7.81 -11.72
C THR A 56 4.00 -6.99 -10.82
N THR A 57 4.60 -7.61 -9.81
CA THR A 57 5.51 -6.93 -8.90
C THR A 57 6.89 -6.78 -9.52
N ASN A 58 7.59 -5.69 -9.20
CA ASN A 58 9.02 -5.52 -9.48
C ASN A 58 9.85 -5.82 -8.22
N SER A 59 9.29 -6.55 -7.28
CA SER A 59 9.82 -6.69 -5.92
C SER A 59 11.21 -7.32 -5.88
N ASP A 60 11.49 -8.32 -6.69
CA ASP A 60 12.81 -8.96 -6.73
C ASP A 60 13.90 -8.00 -7.22
N GLU A 61 13.60 -7.15 -8.21
CA GLU A 61 14.52 -6.11 -8.68
C GLU A 61 14.72 -5.04 -7.60
N GLU A 62 13.63 -4.56 -6.99
CA GLU A 62 13.67 -3.59 -5.91
C GLU A 62 14.43 -4.12 -4.68
N PHE A 63 14.24 -5.38 -4.31
CA PHE A 63 14.99 -6.02 -3.22
C PHE A 63 16.47 -6.10 -3.56
N SER A 64 16.83 -6.51 -4.77
CA SER A 64 18.20 -6.59 -5.24
C SER A 64 18.88 -5.20 -5.25
N ASN A 65 18.19 -4.18 -5.75
CA ASN A 65 18.68 -2.79 -5.78
C ASN A 65 18.93 -2.22 -4.39
N ASN A 66 18.20 -2.70 -3.38
CA ASN A 66 18.36 -2.32 -1.98
C ASN A 66 19.30 -3.26 -1.18
N GLY A 67 20.05 -4.15 -1.85
CA GLY A 67 21.03 -5.03 -1.22
C GLY A 67 20.42 -6.13 -0.36
N THR A 68 19.20 -6.54 -0.66
CA THR A 68 18.48 -7.63 0.00
C THR A 68 17.85 -8.58 -1.01
N ARG A 69 17.06 -9.53 -0.57
CA ARG A 69 16.30 -10.48 -1.38
C ARG A 69 15.04 -10.92 -0.66
N SER A 70 14.10 -11.51 -1.39
CA SER A 70 12.75 -11.83 -0.93
C SER A 70 12.71 -12.67 0.37
N ASP A 71 13.63 -13.62 0.57
CA ASP A 71 13.71 -14.46 1.77
C ASP A 71 14.23 -13.73 3.03
N LEU A 72 14.88 -12.57 2.86
CA LEU A 72 15.37 -11.72 3.94
C LEU A 72 14.39 -10.61 4.34
N VAL A 73 13.34 -10.40 3.56
CA VAL A 73 12.28 -9.43 3.89
C VAL A 73 11.46 -9.94 5.07
N LYS A 74 11.43 -9.16 6.15
CA LYS A 74 10.70 -9.46 7.40
C LYS A 74 9.28 -8.97 7.39
N GLU A 75 9.09 -7.72 6.99
CA GLU A 75 7.81 -7.03 7.11
C GLU A 75 7.58 -6.11 5.92
N VAL A 76 6.36 -6.11 5.43
CA VAL A 76 5.88 -5.14 4.44
C VAL A 76 4.54 -4.59 4.91
N TYR A 77 4.42 -3.26 4.91
CA TYR A 77 3.17 -2.54 5.21
C TYR A 77 2.89 -1.49 4.14
N LEU A 78 1.63 -1.29 3.82
CA LEU A 78 1.23 -0.12 3.04
C LEU A 78 1.54 1.13 3.85
N SER A 79 2.29 2.07 3.29
CA SER A 79 2.65 3.34 3.91
C SER A 79 1.88 4.52 3.35
N ASN A 80 1.38 4.38 2.11
CA ASN A 80 0.57 5.40 1.45
C ASN A 80 -0.28 4.77 0.34
N LEU A 81 -1.52 5.27 0.17
CA LEU A 81 -2.37 4.99 -0.98
C LEU A 81 -3.11 6.26 -1.38
N VAL A 82 -2.82 6.73 -2.58
CA VAL A 82 -3.44 7.93 -3.16
C VAL A 82 -4.24 7.54 -4.38
N LEU A 83 -5.45 8.03 -4.46
CA LEU A 83 -6.27 7.97 -5.68
C LEU A 83 -6.24 9.32 -6.37
N SER A 84 -6.05 9.31 -7.69
CA SER A 84 -6.05 10.51 -8.52
C SER A 84 -6.96 10.31 -9.74
N ILE A 85 -7.84 11.26 -10.01
CA ILE A 85 -8.69 11.20 -11.21
C ILE A 85 -7.83 11.51 -12.43
N LYS A 86 -7.76 10.54 -13.35
CA LYS A 86 -7.09 10.67 -14.64
C LYS A 86 -8.03 11.23 -15.71
N SER A 87 -9.27 10.77 -15.72
CA SER A 87 -10.30 11.15 -16.70
C SER A 87 -11.69 11.01 -16.09
N PRO A 88 -12.62 11.91 -16.38
CA PRO A 88 -12.48 13.16 -17.14
C PRO A 88 -11.67 14.23 -16.39
N GLU A 89 -11.09 15.18 -17.12
CA GLU A 89 -10.19 16.18 -16.53
C GLU A 89 -10.87 17.12 -15.52
N ASP A 90 -12.15 17.40 -15.70
CA ASP A 90 -12.95 18.29 -14.84
C ASP A 90 -13.62 17.56 -13.66
N LYS A 91 -13.52 16.21 -13.60
CA LYS A 91 -14.13 15.43 -12.54
C LYS A 91 -13.35 15.54 -11.21
N THR A 92 -14.08 15.52 -10.11
CA THR A 92 -13.55 15.49 -8.74
C THR A 92 -14.13 14.29 -7.99
N PHE A 93 -13.61 13.96 -6.81
CA PHE A 93 -14.12 12.86 -5.99
C PHE A 93 -15.48 13.14 -5.31
N SER A 94 -16.15 14.25 -5.61
CA SER A 94 -17.50 14.57 -5.07
C SER A 94 -18.55 13.51 -5.38
N PHE A 95 -18.40 12.78 -6.49
CA PHE A 95 -19.31 11.68 -6.88
C PHE A 95 -19.19 10.42 -6.01
N LEU A 96 -18.04 10.23 -5.33
CA LEU A 96 -17.74 9.03 -4.58
C LEU A 96 -18.32 9.13 -3.17
N LYS A 97 -19.01 8.07 -2.71
CA LYS A 97 -19.50 7.94 -1.34
C LYS A 97 -18.53 7.17 -0.47
N SER A 98 -18.07 5.99 -0.96
CA SER A 98 -17.08 5.16 -0.29
C SER A 98 -16.28 4.36 -1.29
N ILE A 99 -15.08 3.96 -0.88
CA ILE A 99 -14.20 3.05 -1.62
C ILE A 99 -13.46 2.16 -0.63
N HIS A 100 -13.36 0.87 -0.96
CA HIS A 100 -12.61 -0.15 -0.24
C HIS A 100 -11.74 -0.90 -1.24
N ILE A 101 -10.48 -1.06 -0.92
CA ILE A 101 -9.49 -1.76 -1.76
C ILE A 101 -8.92 -2.93 -0.98
N TYR A 102 -9.00 -4.11 -1.59
CA TYR A 102 -8.52 -5.37 -1.05
C TYR A 102 -7.38 -5.88 -1.90
N ILE A 103 -6.45 -6.63 -1.30
CA ILE A 103 -5.32 -7.28 -1.97
C ILE A 103 -5.39 -8.78 -1.75
N ARG A 104 -5.06 -9.56 -2.81
CA ARG A 104 -5.00 -11.03 -2.75
C ARG A 104 -4.01 -11.60 -3.76
N THR A 105 -3.46 -12.79 -3.49
CA THR A 105 -2.76 -13.60 -4.49
C THR A 105 -3.64 -14.73 -5.01
N ASN A 106 -4.64 -15.14 -4.22
CA ASN A 106 -5.64 -16.15 -4.58
C ASN A 106 -6.97 -15.87 -3.87
N ASP A 107 -7.99 -16.67 -4.12
CA ASP A 107 -9.36 -16.42 -3.62
C ASP A 107 -9.54 -16.66 -2.11
N SER A 108 -8.53 -17.20 -1.40
CA SER A 108 -8.62 -17.54 0.02
C SER A 108 -7.79 -16.63 0.93
N ASP A 109 -7.04 -15.68 0.38
CA ASP A 109 -6.06 -14.90 1.13
C ASP A 109 -6.29 -13.39 1.10
N GLU A 110 -7.49 -12.96 0.71
CA GLU A 110 -7.84 -11.54 0.60
C GLU A 110 -7.82 -10.83 1.95
N VAL A 111 -7.22 -9.64 1.98
CA VAL A 111 -7.28 -8.70 3.11
C VAL A 111 -7.59 -7.29 2.61
N GLU A 112 -8.25 -6.49 3.43
CA GLU A 112 -8.48 -5.08 3.15
C GLU A 112 -7.16 -4.31 3.26
N LEU A 113 -6.82 -3.58 2.22
CA LEU A 113 -5.58 -2.81 2.11
C LEU A 113 -5.77 -1.37 2.61
N ALA A 114 -6.82 -0.73 2.13
CA ALA A 114 -7.16 0.64 2.47
C ALA A 114 -8.63 0.93 2.14
N TYR A 115 -9.19 1.94 2.79
CA TYR A 115 -10.59 2.34 2.56
C TYR A 115 -10.78 3.84 2.76
N LYS A 116 -11.92 4.34 2.31
CA LYS A 116 -12.42 5.65 2.70
C LYS A 116 -13.93 5.68 2.65
N ASP A 117 -14.51 5.89 3.82
CA ASP A 117 -15.94 6.10 4.00
C ASP A 117 -16.30 7.58 3.98
N ASN A 118 -17.56 7.85 3.61
CA ASN A 118 -18.11 9.21 3.62
C ASN A 118 -17.20 10.23 2.90
N VAL A 119 -16.69 9.84 1.73
CA VAL A 119 -15.88 10.74 0.90
C VAL A 119 -16.68 12.03 0.68
N ASN A 120 -16.10 13.16 1.05
CA ASN A 120 -16.66 14.49 0.84
C ASN A 120 -15.52 15.40 0.36
N SER A 121 -15.19 15.28 -0.92
CA SER A 121 -14.01 15.96 -1.49
C SER A 121 -14.29 16.46 -2.89
N ASP A 122 -14.06 17.75 -3.09
CA ASP A 122 -14.04 18.39 -4.40
C ASP A 122 -12.63 18.39 -5.04
N ALA A 123 -11.69 17.64 -4.44
CA ALA A 123 -10.35 17.47 -4.98
C ALA A 123 -10.30 16.40 -6.08
N LYS A 124 -9.26 16.48 -6.90
CA LYS A 124 -8.92 15.46 -7.92
C LYS A 124 -8.08 14.32 -7.36
N PHE A 125 -7.70 14.38 -6.11
CA PHE A 125 -6.96 13.33 -5.40
C PHE A 125 -7.47 13.18 -3.97
N ILE A 126 -7.40 11.96 -3.46
CA ILE A 126 -7.72 11.64 -2.06
C ILE A 126 -6.72 10.60 -1.52
N ASN A 127 -6.38 10.74 -0.24
CA ASN A 127 -5.66 9.71 0.49
C ASN A 127 -6.67 8.76 1.15
N LEU A 128 -6.42 7.47 1.09
CA LEU A 128 -7.20 6.46 1.79
C LEU A 128 -6.67 6.22 3.20
N ASP A 129 -7.55 5.72 4.05
CA ASP A 129 -7.22 5.28 5.40
C ASP A 129 -6.66 3.85 5.33
N LEU A 130 -5.50 3.59 5.94
CA LEU A 130 -4.78 2.33 5.82
C LEU A 130 -5.16 1.35 6.93
N THR A 131 -5.28 0.06 6.61
CA THR A 131 -5.61 -0.99 7.60
C THR A 131 -4.43 -1.47 8.41
N HIS A 132 -3.20 -1.20 7.96
CA HIS A 132 -1.94 -1.66 8.58
C HIS A 132 -1.78 -3.19 8.63
N GLU A 133 -2.41 -3.90 7.67
CA GLU A 133 -2.23 -5.32 7.51
C GLU A 133 -0.81 -5.67 7.05
N ARG A 134 -0.34 -6.87 7.41
CA ARG A 134 0.95 -7.40 6.96
C ARG A 134 0.87 -7.90 5.53
N LEU A 135 1.73 -7.36 4.66
CA LEU A 135 1.62 -7.54 3.21
C LEU A 135 2.81 -8.29 2.58
N ASP A 136 3.73 -8.83 3.39
CA ASP A 136 4.95 -9.46 2.87
C ASP A 136 4.67 -10.59 1.86
N LYS A 137 3.64 -11.41 2.06
CA LYS A 137 3.31 -12.49 1.11
C LYS A 137 2.81 -11.98 -0.25
N TYR A 138 2.16 -10.82 -0.29
CA TYR A 138 1.65 -10.25 -1.54
C TYR A 138 2.77 -9.60 -2.34
N ILE A 139 3.61 -8.80 -1.66
CA ILE A 139 4.70 -8.06 -2.30
C ILE A 139 5.88 -8.96 -2.68
N LYS A 140 6.03 -10.12 -2.02
CA LYS A 140 7.01 -11.15 -2.40
C LYS A 140 6.55 -12.07 -3.54
N ALA A 141 5.28 -12.03 -3.91
CA ALA A 141 4.74 -12.82 -5.01
C ALA A 141 5.10 -12.19 -6.36
N ASP A 142 5.14 -12.96 -7.43
CA ASP A 142 5.37 -12.47 -8.80
C ASP A 142 4.26 -11.50 -9.25
N SER A 143 3.05 -11.68 -8.71
CA SER A 143 1.91 -10.81 -8.97
C SER A 143 0.88 -10.90 -7.85
N TYR A 144 0.07 -9.85 -7.74
CA TYR A 144 -1.11 -9.81 -6.89
C TYR A 144 -2.28 -9.17 -7.62
N LYS A 145 -3.48 -9.32 -7.06
CA LYS A 145 -4.73 -8.73 -7.57
C LYS A 145 -5.29 -7.76 -6.56
N LEU A 146 -5.86 -6.68 -7.05
CA LEU A 146 -6.73 -5.82 -6.27
C LEU A 146 -8.19 -6.15 -6.57
N ARG A 147 -9.04 -6.09 -5.56
CA ARG A 147 -10.48 -6.00 -5.68
C ARG A 147 -10.89 -4.66 -5.09
N THR A 148 -11.58 -3.86 -5.90
CA THR A 148 -12.03 -2.53 -5.48
C THR A 148 -13.54 -2.54 -5.41
N GLU A 149 -14.11 -2.12 -4.29
CA GLU A 149 -15.52 -1.91 -4.09
C GLU A 149 -15.81 -0.43 -3.94
N VAL A 150 -16.70 0.11 -4.76
CA VAL A 150 -17.07 1.52 -4.74
C VAL A 150 -18.56 1.71 -4.54
N THR A 151 -18.95 2.79 -3.87
CA THR A 151 -20.31 3.29 -3.83
C THR A 151 -20.32 4.74 -4.28
N THR A 152 -21.19 5.08 -5.22
CA THR A 152 -21.33 6.45 -5.74
C THR A 152 -22.47 7.21 -5.06
N ARG A 153 -22.38 8.55 -5.03
CA ARG A 153 -23.45 9.47 -4.55
C ARG A 153 -24.37 9.91 -5.65
N GLU A 154 -23.93 9.79 -6.89
CA GLU A 154 -24.65 10.26 -8.08
C GLU A 154 -24.49 9.25 -9.22
N THR A 155 -25.38 9.30 -10.17
CA THR A 155 -25.24 8.57 -11.44
C THR A 155 -24.14 9.22 -12.26
N LEU A 156 -23.19 8.42 -12.73
CA LEU A 156 -22.14 8.91 -13.61
C LEU A 156 -22.67 9.07 -15.04
N THR A 157 -22.32 10.16 -15.68
CA THR A 157 -22.68 10.43 -17.09
C THR A 157 -21.65 9.93 -18.09
N GLN A 158 -20.47 9.60 -17.59
CA GLN A 158 -19.33 9.05 -18.34
C GLN A 158 -18.43 8.25 -17.40
N ASP A 159 -17.61 7.36 -17.95
CA ASP A 159 -16.70 6.55 -17.19
C ASP A 159 -15.64 7.43 -16.51
N VAL A 160 -15.24 7.04 -15.29
CA VAL A 160 -14.22 7.72 -14.52
C VAL A 160 -13.01 6.81 -14.34
N THR A 161 -11.88 7.21 -14.92
CA THR A 161 -10.59 6.53 -14.75
C THR A 161 -9.85 7.13 -13.56
N ILE A 162 -9.41 6.29 -12.65
CA ILE A 162 -8.70 6.64 -11.43
C ILE A 162 -7.35 5.91 -11.42
N VAL A 163 -6.28 6.66 -11.17
CA VAL A 163 -4.95 6.09 -10.88
C VAL A 163 -4.89 5.77 -9.39
N VAL A 164 -4.40 4.59 -9.09
CA VAL A 164 -4.15 4.07 -7.73
C VAL A 164 -2.65 4.01 -7.53
N ASP A 165 -2.10 4.94 -6.76
CA ASP A 165 -0.69 5.00 -6.40
C ASP A 165 -0.50 4.39 -5.01
N MET A 166 0.35 3.37 -4.90
CA MET A 166 0.63 2.63 -3.67
C MET A 166 2.11 2.72 -3.32
N SER A 167 2.41 2.91 -2.04
CA SER A 167 3.77 2.86 -1.51
C SER A 167 3.84 1.85 -0.37
N PHE A 168 4.72 0.87 -0.49
CA PHE A 168 4.93 -0.18 0.50
C PHE A 168 6.25 0.05 1.21
N LYS A 169 6.20 0.16 2.53
CA LYS A 169 7.38 0.20 3.39
C LYS A 169 7.85 -1.23 3.64
N VAL A 170 9.08 -1.53 3.25
CA VAL A 170 9.73 -2.84 3.38
C VAL A 170 10.82 -2.76 4.44
N THR A 171 10.86 -3.74 5.34
CA THR A 171 11.96 -3.94 6.29
C THR A 171 12.56 -5.32 6.04
N ALA A 172 13.89 -5.38 5.87
CA ALA A 172 14.62 -6.61 5.57
C ALA A 172 15.76 -6.87 6.56
N ASP A 173 16.15 -8.14 6.71
CA ASP A 173 17.38 -8.49 7.40
C ASP A 173 18.62 -8.06 6.59
N PRO A 174 19.73 -7.69 7.25
CA PRO A 174 21.01 -7.50 6.58
C PRO A 174 21.53 -8.84 5.99
N LEU A 175 22.25 -8.72 4.86
CA LEU A 175 22.99 -9.84 4.26
C LEU A 175 24.13 -10.28 5.17
#